data_af725dfa770371c65205ecd1c690b001
#
_entry.id   af725dfa770371c65205ecd1c690b001
#
_cell.length_a   1.000
_cell.length_b   1.000
_cell.length_c   1.000
_cell.angle_alpha   90.00
_cell.angle_beta   90.00
_cell.angle_gamma   90.00
#
_symmetry.space_group_name_H-M   'P 1'
#
loop_
_entity.id
_entity.type
_entity.pdbx_description
1 polymer ?
#
loop_
_entity_poly.entity_id
_entity_poly.type
_entity_poly.pdbx_seq_one_letter_code
_entity_poly.pdbx_strand_id
1 'polypeptide(L)'
;MAKTIQTLILSLIAVFVAVTAVNAQATGAPTLEIITPSEGQTIYGNKVPILFNVENFEIVDYQQNTTAVTGQGHIHLWLDDKDPTPVTATKVVEDTYTFSDVPYGSHTLMAELVGNTHQSLALPQKVTINFTNAEIASSETAATSGFDKKTALVIFVVVALVILAAWWYTKEEDEELEAEEKPKKQKARKSSRAKKRR
;
A
#
# COMPACT_ATOMS: atom_id res chain seq x y z
N MET A 1 -18.18 -47.30 38.59
CA MET A 1 -17.07 -46.50 39.15
C MET A 1 -16.06 -46.00 38.12
N ALA A 2 -15.58 -46.82 37.17
CA ALA A 2 -14.57 -46.38 36.18
C ALA A 2 -15.04 -45.20 35.26
N LYS A 3 -16.32 -45.22 34.81
CA LYS A 3 -16.88 -44.18 33.92
C LYS A 3 -17.06 -42.81 34.61
N THR A 4 -17.37 -42.79 35.91
CA THR A 4 -17.50 -41.57 36.71
C THR A 4 -16.16 -40.91 37.00
N ILE A 5 -15.09 -41.69 37.17
CA ILE A 5 -13.73 -41.18 37.39
C ILE A 5 -13.21 -40.55 36.08
N GLN A 6 -13.49 -41.18 34.91
CA GLN A 6 -13.04 -40.71 33.61
C GLN A 6 -13.71 -39.39 33.24
N THR A 7 -15.01 -39.17 33.57
CA THR A 7 -15.72 -37.90 33.36
C THR A 7 -15.20 -36.80 34.27
N LEU A 8 -14.84 -37.13 35.53
CA LEU A 8 -14.27 -36.14 36.46
C LEU A 8 -12.87 -35.71 36.04
N ILE A 9 -12.04 -36.57 35.49
CA ILE A 9 -10.68 -36.26 34.97
C ILE A 9 -10.78 -35.41 33.72
N LEU A 10 -11.68 -35.71 32.78
CA LEU A 10 -11.90 -34.87 31.58
C LEU A 10 -12.40 -33.48 31.95
N SER A 11 -13.31 -33.34 32.92
CA SER A 11 -13.81 -32.06 33.43
C SER A 11 -12.71 -31.23 34.07
N LEU A 12 -11.80 -31.85 34.84
CA LEU A 12 -10.68 -31.17 35.48
C LEU A 12 -9.66 -30.65 34.49
N ILE A 13 -9.37 -31.43 33.42
CA ILE A 13 -8.47 -31.02 32.32
C ILE A 13 -9.08 -29.84 31.53
N ALA A 14 -10.39 -29.86 31.27
CA ALA A 14 -11.07 -28.74 30.58
C ALA A 14 -11.03 -27.43 31.36
N VAL A 15 -11.09 -27.45 32.67
CA VAL A 15 -10.97 -26.28 33.55
C VAL A 15 -9.52 -25.76 33.58
N PHE A 16 -8.53 -26.62 33.49
CA PHE A 16 -7.11 -26.22 33.53
C PHE A 16 -6.62 -25.56 32.23
N VAL A 17 -7.23 -25.90 31.08
CA VAL A 17 -6.88 -25.29 29.79
C VAL A 17 -7.48 -23.87 29.63
N ALA A 18 -8.52 -23.53 30.40
CA ALA A 18 -9.18 -22.22 30.30
C ALA A 18 -8.47 -21.08 31.06
N VAL A 19 -7.40 -21.36 31.82
CA VAL A 19 -6.78 -20.36 32.73
C VAL A 19 -5.47 -19.77 32.18
N THR A 20 -4.99 -20.15 30.99
CA THR A 20 -3.76 -19.60 30.43
C THR A 20 -3.96 -18.61 29.30
N ALA A 21 -4.94 -17.71 29.42
CA ALA A 21 -4.85 -16.42 28.76
C ALA A 21 -3.86 -15.57 29.57
N VAL A 22 -2.58 -15.89 29.50
CA VAL A 22 -1.53 -14.98 29.95
C VAL A 22 -1.58 -13.78 29.03
N ASN A 23 -2.11 -12.67 29.55
CA ASN A 23 -1.84 -11.36 28.94
C ASN A 23 -0.31 -11.22 28.96
N ALA A 24 0.31 -11.41 27.80
CA ALA A 24 1.71 -11.08 27.61
C ALA A 24 1.79 -9.55 27.73
N GLN A 25 1.97 -9.07 28.97
CA GLN A 25 2.37 -7.68 29.17
C GLN A 25 3.71 -7.51 28.46
N ALA A 26 3.76 -6.54 27.58
CA ALA A 26 5.00 -6.12 26.95
C ALA A 26 6.04 -5.87 28.04
N THR A 27 7.14 -6.63 28.02
CA THR A 27 8.14 -6.64 29.11
C THR A 27 9.17 -5.53 28.98
N GLY A 28 9.01 -4.62 27.99
CA GLY A 28 9.90 -3.49 27.71
C GLY A 28 9.33 -2.16 28.21
N ALA A 29 10.18 -1.15 28.32
CA ALA A 29 9.73 0.23 28.49
C ALA A 29 9.00 0.70 27.19
N PRO A 30 7.96 1.52 27.31
CA PRO A 30 7.34 2.16 26.14
C PRO A 30 8.38 2.93 25.32
N THR A 31 8.28 2.88 24.00
CA THR A 31 9.06 3.70 23.07
C THR A 31 8.16 4.39 22.05
N LEU A 32 8.60 5.56 21.61
CA LEU A 32 7.93 6.34 20.56
C LEU A 32 8.96 6.82 19.55
N GLU A 33 8.68 6.62 18.28
CA GLU A 33 9.48 7.14 17.18
C GLU A 33 8.54 7.74 16.12
N ILE A 34 8.96 8.82 15.48
CA ILE A 34 8.32 9.37 14.28
C ILE A 34 9.05 8.80 13.06
N ILE A 35 8.37 7.95 12.30
CA ILE A 35 8.92 7.34 11.08
C ILE A 35 8.78 8.30 9.90
N THR A 36 7.64 9.00 9.82
CA THR A 36 7.36 9.97 8.77
C THR A 36 6.69 11.20 9.38
N PRO A 37 7.14 12.41 9.05
CA PRO A 37 8.41 12.69 8.36
C PRO A 37 9.61 12.30 9.23
N SER A 38 10.74 11.97 8.62
CA SER A 38 12.01 11.79 9.32
C SER A 38 12.71 13.14 9.50
N GLU A 39 13.73 13.21 10.39
CA GLU A 39 14.52 14.42 10.59
C GLU A 39 15.10 14.95 9.27
N GLY A 40 14.83 16.22 8.97
CA GLY A 40 15.27 16.90 7.74
C GLY A 40 14.55 16.50 6.47
N GLN A 41 13.52 15.64 6.51
CA GLN A 41 12.78 15.20 5.33
C GLN A 41 12.02 16.36 4.67
N THR A 42 11.93 16.34 3.33
CA THR A 42 11.03 17.21 2.58
C THR A 42 9.77 16.46 2.21
N ILE A 43 8.63 16.99 2.61
CA ILE A 43 7.29 16.53 2.20
C ILE A 43 6.77 17.49 1.13
N TYR A 44 6.07 16.98 0.13
CA TYR A 44 5.52 17.80 -0.95
C TYR A 44 3.98 17.87 -0.88
N GLY A 45 3.46 19.09 -1.02
CA GLY A 45 2.03 19.37 -0.97
C GLY A 45 1.59 19.93 0.38
N ASN A 46 0.30 20.15 0.56
CA ASN A 46 -0.25 20.77 1.77
C ASN A 46 -0.73 19.75 2.82
N LYS A 47 -0.53 18.48 2.58
CA LYS A 47 -0.85 17.40 3.53
C LYS A 47 0.42 16.75 4.01
N VAL A 48 0.59 16.69 5.32
CA VAL A 48 1.75 16.08 5.96
C VAL A 48 1.29 14.82 6.70
N PRO A 49 1.52 13.63 6.11
CA PRO A 49 1.25 12.38 6.80
C PRO A 49 2.28 12.14 7.90
N ILE A 50 1.81 11.71 9.06
CA ILE A 50 2.63 11.33 10.20
C ILE A 50 2.42 9.83 10.42
N LEU A 51 3.53 9.11 10.59
CA LEU A 51 3.55 7.70 10.95
C LEU A 51 4.40 7.53 12.19
N PHE A 52 3.87 6.85 13.19
CA PHE A 52 4.57 6.52 14.43
C PHE A 52 4.96 5.05 14.48
N ASN A 53 6.07 4.75 15.11
CA ASN A 53 6.38 3.44 15.65
C ASN A 53 6.28 3.52 17.17
N VAL A 54 5.40 2.72 17.76
CA VAL A 54 5.18 2.66 19.20
C VAL A 54 5.35 1.21 19.65
N GLU A 55 6.26 0.97 20.59
CA GLU A 55 6.51 -0.35 21.12
C GLU A 55 6.21 -0.39 22.62
N ASN A 56 5.80 -1.55 23.13
CA ASN A 56 5.49 -1.81 24.52
C ASN A 56 4.43 -0.85 25.12
N PHE A 57 3.51 -0.33 24.28
CA PHE A 57 2.45 0.58 24.67
C PHE A 57 1.25 0.39 23.75
N GLU A 58 0.06 0.35 24.30
CA GLU A 58 -1.20 0.22 23.59
C GLU A 58 -1.82 1.60 23.36
N ILE A 59 -1.97 2.00 22.11
CA ILE A 59 -2.68 3.24 21.75
C ILE A 59 -4.18 2.96 21.85
N VAL A 60 -4.88 3.77 22.63
CA VAL A 60 -6.33 3.64 22.88
C VAL A 60 -7.02 4.99 22.77
N ASP A 61 -8.31 4.95 22.45
CA ASP A 61 -9.16 6.14 22.49
C ASP A 61 -9.39 6.55 23.94
N TYR A 62 -8.79 7.66 24.36
CA TYR A 62 -8.89 8.23 25.70
C TYR A 62 -10.33 8.66 26.08
N GLN A 63 -11.20 8.90 25.11
CA GLN A 63 -12.61 9.26 25.36
C GLN A 63 -13.41 8.05 25.82
N GLN A 64 -13.03 6.86 25.38
CA GLN A 64 -13.64 5.59 25.80
C GLN A 64 -12.89 4.96 26.96
N ASN A 65 -11.60 5.19 27.10
CA ASN A 65 -10.71 4.63 28.12
C ASN A 65 -10.25 5.72 29.10
N THR A 66 -11.17 6.18 29.95
CA THR A 66 -10.96 7.33 30.86
C THR A 66 -10.19 6.99 32.12
N THR A 67 -9.97 5.70 32.43
CA THR A 67 -9.26 5.25 33.62
C THR A 67 -7.79 5.02 33.30
N ALA A 68 -6.91 5.44 34.19
CA ALA A 68 -5.46 5.21 34.02
C ALA A 68 -5.16 3.70 34.07
N VAL A 69 -4.55 3.19 33.00
CA VAL A 69 -4.04 1.83 32.87
C VAL A 69 -2.58 1.89 32.45
N THR A 70 -1.73 1.14 33.15
CA THR A 70 -0.31 1.11 32.82
C THR A 70 -0.09 0.49 31.43
N GLY A 71 0.70 1.17 30.60
CA GLY A 71 1.01 0.70 29.25
C GLY A 71 -0.08 1.01 28.21
N GLN A 72 -1.08 1.81 28.56
CA GLN A 72 -2.12 2.29 27.65
C GLN A 72 -2.21 3.82 27.67
N GLY A 73 -2.59 4.38 26.51
CA GLY A 73 -2.83 5.81 26.36
C GLY A 73 -2.92 6.24 24.91
N HIS A 74 -2.47 7.44 24.63
CA HIS A 74 -2.52 8.03 23.29
C HIS A 74 -1.32 8.92 23.02
N ILE A 75 -1.23 9.50 21.82
CA ILE A 75 -0.15 10.41 21.45
C ILE A 75 -0.65 11.85 21.52
N HIS A 76 0.07 12.70 22.21
CA HIS A 76 -0.01 14.15 22.05
C HIS A 76 0.93 14.60 20.95
N LEU A 77 0.43 15.39 20.00
CA LEU A 77 1.15 15.84 18.83
C LEU A 77 1.04 17.35 18.69
N TRP A 78 2.17 18.02 18.45
CA TRP A 78 2.24 19.47 18.24
C TRP A 78 3.03 19.77 16.97
N LEU A 79 2.45 20.63 16.14
CA LEU A 79 3.12 21.19 14.96
C LEU A 79 3.38 22.67 15.20
N ASP A 80 4.65 23.08 15.15
CA ASP A 80 5.12 24.48 15.31
C ASP A 80 4.66 25.16 16.61
N ASP A 81 4.28 24.39 17.61
CA ASP A 81 3.90 24.92 18.91
C ASP A 81 5.16 25.29 19.72
N LYS A 82 5.29 26.59 20.09
CA LYS A 82 6.42 27.11 20.85
C LYS A 82 6.29 26.91 22.36
N ASP A 83 5.06 26.67 22.83
CA ASP A 83 4.75 26.44 24.24
C ASP A 83 3.77 25.24 24.36
N PRO A 84 4.27 24.03 24.06
CA PRO A 84 3.45 22.83 23.96
C PRO A 84 2.85 22.45 25.32
N THR A 85 1.52 22.33 25.35
CA THR A 85 0.76 21.92 26.53
C THR A 85 -0.20 20.79 26.18
N PRO A 86 -0.69 20.01 27.16
CA PRO A 86 -1.73 19.01 26.89
C PRO A 86 -3.01 19.59 26.27
N VAL A 87 -3.27 20.88 26.48
CA VAL A 87 -4.44 21.58 25.95
C VAL A 87 -4.25 21.91 24.45
N THR A 88 -3.06 22.33 24.05
CA THR A 88 -2.74 22.68 22.67
C THR A 88 -2.45 21.45 21.80
N ALA A 89 -2.26 20.29 22.40
CA ALA A 89 -1.96 19.05 21.70
C ALA A 89 -3.12 18.59 20.80
N THR A 90 -2.80 18.17 19.59
CA THR A 90 -3.63 17.26 18.81
C THR A 90 -3.53 15.86 19.42
N LYS A 91 -4.67 15.29 19.80
CA LYS A 91 -4.73 13.98 20.45
C LYS A 91 -4.94 12.90 19.40
N VAL A 92 -3.96 12.03 19.26
CA VAL A 92 -3.91 10.98 18.24
C VAL A 92 -4.09 9.63 18.93
N VAL A 93 -5.07 8.86 18.45
CA VAL A 93 -5.50 7.56 19.03
C VAL A 93 -5.21 6.40 18.06
N GLU A 94 -4.36 6.64 17.08
CA GLU A 94 -3.90 5.67 16.09
C GLU A 94 -2.38 5.85 15.89
N ASP A 95 -1.74 4.94 15.20
CA ASP A 95 -0.32 5.03 14.84
C ASP A 95 -0.05 5.97 13.66
N THR A 96 -1.10 6.59 13.12
CA THR A 96 -1.05 7.52 11.99
C THR A 96 -1.85 8.78 12.25
N TYR A 97 -1.42 9.88 11.64
CA TYR A 97 -2.16 11.13 11.60
C TYR A 97 -1.81 11.90 10.32
N THR A 98 -2.68 12.80 9.87
CA THR A 98 -2.37 13.69 8.72
C THR A 98 -2.77 15.11 9.07
N PHE A 99 -1.81 16.01 9.08
CA PHE A 99 -2.10 17.44 9.07
C PHE A 99 -2.50 17.87 7.67
N SER A 100 -3.56 18.68 7.57
CA SER A 100 -4.00 19.33 6.34
C SER A 100 -3.63 20.81 6.37
N ASP A 101 -3.47 21.36 5.18
CA ASP A 101 -3.21 22.80 4.98
C ASP A 101 -1.98 23.33 5.72
N VAL A 102 -0.95 22.48 5.81
CA VAL A 102 0.35 22.86 6.36
C VAL A 102 1.02 23.84 5.38
N PRO A 103 1.43 25.03 5.83
CA PRO A 103 2.13 25.98 4.97
C PRO A 103 3.42 25.39 4.38
N TYR A 104 3.93 26.00 3.33
CA TYR A 104 5.26 25.65 2.83
C TYR A 104 6.34 26.30 3.68
N GLY A 105 7.41 25.59 3.98
CA GLY A 105 8.51 26.05 4.81
C GLY A 105 9.03 24.97 5.75
N SER A 106 9.86 25.41 6.70
CA SER A 106 10.40 24.55 7.76
C SER A 106 9.44 24.46 8.92
N HIS A 107 9.27 23.26 9.45
CA HIS A 107 8.36 22.94 10.54
C HIS A 107 9.06 22.13 11.63
N THR A 108 8.57 22.27 12.85
CA THR A 108 8.96 21.44 14.00
C THR A 108 7.77 20.60 14.43
N LEU A 109 7.96 19.30 14.49
CA LEU A 109 6.96 18.34 14.95
C LEU A 109 7.43 17.72 16.25
N MET A 110 6.59 17.76 17.28
CA MET A 110 6.83 17.13 18.56
C MET A 110 5.71 16.14 18.88
N ALA A 111 6.08 14.96 19.37
CA ALA A 111 5.14 13.96 19.85
C ALA A 111 5.52 13.45 21.23
N GLU A 112 4.53 13.07 22.03
CA GLU A 112 4.71 12.49 23.36
C GLU A 112 3.68 11.40 23.62
N LEU A 113 4.11 10.26 24.17
CA LEU A 113 3.18 9.26 24.71
C LEU A 113 2.65 9.72 26.06
N VAL A 114 1.34 9.72 26.20
CA VAL A 114 0.66 10.06 27.45
C VAL A 114 -0.32 8.96 27.86
N GLY A 115 -0.54 8.81 29.15
CA GLY A 115 -1.56 7.88 29.66
C GLY A 115 -2.98 8.31 29.30
N ASN A 116 -3.97 7.45 29.58
CA ASN A 116 -5.41 7.69 29.32
C ASN A 116 -5.92 9.00 29.91
N THR A 117 -5.35 9.46 31.00
CA THR A 117 -5.72 10.68 31.72
C THR A 117 -4.88 11.90 31.33
N HIS A 118 -4.19 11.86 30.15
CA HIS A 118 -3.31 12.91 29.63
C HIS A 118 -2.08 13.21 30.52
N GLN A 119 -1.70 12.28 31.39
CA GLN A 119 -0.49 12.40 32.20
C GLN A 119 0.71 11.87 31.42
N SER A 120 1.82 12.60 31.48
CA SER A 120 3.09 12.08 30.97
C SER A 120 3.45 10.77 31.66
N LEU A 121 4.09 9.87 30.93
CA LEU A 121 4.54 8.59 31.50
C LEU A 121 5.62 8.84 32.55
N ALA A 122 5.82 7.90 33.49
CA ALA A 122 6.84 7.98 34.51
C ALA A 122 8.27 8.11 33.91
N LEU A 123 8.49 7.50 32.77
CA LEU A 123 9.62 7.73 31.87
C LEU A 123 9.08 8.40 30.60
N PRO A 124 9.15 9.73 30.49
CA PRO A 124 8.56 10.45 29.36
C PRO A 124 9.13 9.98 28.02
N GLN A 125 8.25 9.62 27.10
CA GLN A 125 8.60 9.27 25.73
C GLN A 125 8.21 10.44 24.84
N LYS A 126 9.17 11.30 24.57
CA LYS A 126 8.99 12.50 23.77
C LYS A 126 10.02 12.53 22.65
N VAL A 127 9.58 12.82 21.44
CA VAL A 127 10.40 12.96 20.24
C VAL A 127 10.09 14.28 19.55
N THR A 128 11.12 14.94 19.04
CA THR A 128 11.01 16.18 18.27
C THR A 128 11.83 16.01 17.02
N ILE A 129 11.28 16.39 15.88
CA ILE A 129 11.94 16.40 14.58
C ILE A 129 11.67 17.71 13.86
N ASN A 130 12.55 18.05 12.93
CA ASN A 130 12.35 19.14 11.98
C ASN A 130 12.18 18.56 10.58
N PHE A 131 11.28 19.13 9.79
CA PHE A 131 11.06 18.75 8.40
C PHE A 131 10.73 20.00 7.56
N THR A 132 10.75 19.85 6.26
CA THR A 132 10.36 20.92 5.33
C THR A 132 9.12 20.50 4.55
N ASN A 133 8.12 21.37 4.49
CA ASN A 133 7.00 21.20 3.57
C ASN A 133 7.25 22.07 2.33
N ALA A 134 7.20 21.47 1.13
CA ALA A 134 7.48 22.15 -0.13
C ALA A 134 6.30 22.06 -1.09
N GLU A 135 6.21 23.05 -1.94
CA GLU A 135 5.23 23.02 -3.03
C GLU A 135 5.53 21.82 -3.95
N ILE A 136 4.46 21.15 -4.37
CA ILE A 136 4.58 20.20 -5.47
C ILE A 136 5.00 21.05 -6.68
N ALA A 137 6.28 20.94 -7.08
CA ALA A 137 6.69 21.55 -8.33
C ALA A 137 5.70 21.04 -9.38
N SER A 138 4.82 21.91 -9.87
CA SER A 138 4.10 21.63 -11.09
C SER A 138 5.21 21.33 -12.08
N SER A 139 5.43 20.07 -12.40
CA SER A 139 6.11 19.75 -13.63
C SER A 139 5.23 20.41 -14.68
N GLU A 140 5.56 21.68 -14.99
CA GLU A 140 5.18 22.22 -16.28
C GLU A 140 5.51 21.08 -17.21
N THR A 141 4.48 20.50 -17.72
CA THR A 141 4.46 19.43 -18.66
C THR A 141 5.80 19.46 -19.37
N ALA A 142 6.70 18.49 -19.03
CA ALA A 142 7.83 18.26 -19.91
C ALA A 142 7.15 18.23 -21.26
N ALA A 143 7.31 19.32 -21.99
CA ALA A 143 6.61 19.55 -23.23
C ALA A 143 6.65 18.18 -23.87
N THR A 144 5.50 17.58 -24.01
CA THR A 144 5.37 16.44 -24.87
C THR A 144 6.23 16.88 -26.03
N SER A 145 7.42 16.29 -26.18
CA SER A 145 8.15 16.41 -27.43
C SER A 145 7.15 15.81 -28.39
N GLY A 146 6.20 16.67 -28.80
CA GLY A 146 5.15 16.30 -29.69
C GLY A 146 5.94 15.78 -30.87
N PHE A 147 5.79 14.48 -31.15
CA PHE A 147 6.34 13.94 -32.37
C PHE A 147 6.05 14.98 -33.42
N ASP A 148 7.08 15.65 -33.88
CA ASP A 148 6.86 16.68 -34.90
C ASP A 148 6.06 15.97 -36.00
N LYS A 149 5.17 16.67 -36.64
CA LYS A 149 4.26 16.08 -37.65
C LYS A 149 5.02 15.27 -38.69
N LYS A 150 6.29 15.60 -38.93
CA LYS A 150 7.18 14.86 -39.86
C LYS A 150 7.60 13.53 -39.25
N THR A 151 7.99 13.47 -37.97
CA THR A 151 8.37 12.22 -37.30
C THR A 151 7.15 11.30 -37.15
N ALA A 152 5.98 11.82 -36.80
CA ALA A 152 4.73 11.06 -36.77
C ALA A 152 4.37 10.48 -38.15
N LEU A 153 4.52 11.28 -39.20
CA LEU A 153 4.26 10.84 -40.57
C LEU A 153 5.25 9.72 -40.99
N VAL A 154 6.54 9.87 -40.67
CA VAL A 154 7.55 8.86 -40.99
C VAL A 154 7.24 7.54 -40.30
N ILE A 155 6.89 7.56 -39.00
CA ILE A 155 6.50 6.35 -38.27
C ILE A 155 5.25 5.73 -38.90
N PHE A 156 4.26 6.52 -39.25
CA PHE A 156 3.03 6.01 -39.89
C PHE A 156 3.32 5.35 -41.24
N VAL A 157 4.19 5.96 -42.07
CA VAL A 157 4.59 5.38 -43.34
C VAL A 157 5.37 4.09 -43.15
N VAL A 158 6.30 4.01 -42.20
CA VAL A 158 7.05 2.79 -41.90
C VAL A 158 6.11 1.67 -41.46
N VAL A 159 5.18 1.96 -40.55
CA VAL A 159 4.21 0.95 -40.10
C VAL A 159 3.32 0.48 -41.25
N ALA A 160 2.84 1.39 -42.09
CA ALA A 160 2.04 1.02 -43.28
C ALA A 160 2.82 0.14 -44.25
N LEU A 161 4.12 0.41 -44.50
CA LEU A 161 4.97 -0.40 -45.35
C LEU A 161 5.20 -1.80 -44.78
N VAL A 162 5.39 -1.92 -43.44
CA VAL A 162 5.53 -3.21 -42.75
C VAL A 162 4.24 -4.04 -42.90
N ILE A 163 3.08 -3.40 -42.73
CA ILE A 163 1.79 -4.09 -42.89
C ILE A 163 1.58 -4.56 -44.34
N LEU A 164 1.90 -3.72 -45.31
CA LEU A 164 1.83 -4.08 -46.74
C LEU A 164 2.78 -5.22 -47.08
N ALA A 165 4.02 -5.20 -46.58
CA ALA A 165 4.99 -6.27 -46.79
C ALA A 165 4.54 -7.59 -46.17
N ALA A 166 3.98 -7.55 -44.93
CA ALA A 166 3.43 -8.72 -44.28
C ALA A 166 2.21 -9.28 -45.04
N TRP A 167 1.32 -8.40 -45.52
CA TRP A 167 0.17 -8.82 -46.33
C TRP A 167 0.59 -9.45 -47.67
N TRP A 168 1.62 -8.89 -48.31
CA TRP A 168 2.14 -9.46 -49.57
C TRP A 168 2.77 -10.83 -49.33
N TYR A 169 3.57 -10.95 -48.28
CA TYR A 169 4.21 -12.24 -47.93
C TYR A 169 3.17 -13.33 -47.62
N THR A 170 2.13 -13.03 -46.87
CA THR A 170 1.08 -14.00 -46.58
C THR A 170 0.23 -14.34 -47.81
N LYS A 171 0.06 -13.41 -48.74
CA LYS A 171 -0.69 -13.65 -49.98
C LYS A 171 0.02 -14.62 -50.92
N GLU A 172 1.35 -14.59 -50.98
CA GLU A 172 2.13 -15.54 -51.79
C GLU A 172 1.97 -16.98 -51.28
N GLU A 173 1.91 -17.20 -49.96
CA GLU A 173 1.68 -18.52 -49.35
C GLU A 173 0.27 -19.07 -49.71
N ASP A 174 -0.75 -18.21 -49.70
CA ASP A 174 -2.10 -18.60 -50.04
C ASP A 174 -2.25 -18.98 -51.52
N GLU A 175 -1.57 -18.31 -52.44
CA GLU A 175 -1.58 -18.62 -53.85
C GLU A 175 -0.85 -19.93 -54.15
N GLU A 176 0.25 -20.27 -53.46
CA GLU A 176 0.93 -21.56 -53.59
C GLU A 176 0.05 -22.72 -53.07
N LEU A 177 -0.63 -22.54 -51.95
CA LEU A 177 -1.54 -23.57 -51.40
C LEU A 177 -2.73 -23.82 -52.30
N GLU A 178 -3.34 -22.78 -52.91
CA GLU A 178 -4.41 -22.94 -53.90
C GLU A 178 -3.91 -23.63 -55.19
N ALA A 179 -2.67 -23.38 -55.63
CA ALA A 179 -2.10 -23.98 -56.81
C ALA A 179 -1.87 -25.52 -56.62
N GLU A 180 -1.46 -25.96 -55.42
CA GLU A 180 -1.31 -27.40 -55.10
C GLU A 180 -2.68 -28.15 -54.97
N GLU A 181 -3.73 -27.48 -54.51
CA GLU A 181 -5.04 -28.14 -54.31
C GLU A 181 -5.84 -28.36 -55.59
N LYS A 182 -5.69 -27.48 -56.58
CA LYS A 182 -6.41 -27.57 -57.88
C LYS A 182 -6.16 -28.86 -58.68
N PRO A 183 -4.93 -29.37 -58.82
CA PRO A 183 -4.67 -30.61 -59.59
C PRO A 183 -5.17 -31.87 -58.90
N LYS A 184 -5.19 -31.92 -57.55
CA LYS A 184 -5.68 -33.09 -56.78
C LYS A 184 -7.18 -33.24 -56.90
N LYS A 185 -7.96 -32.15 -56.87
CA LYS A 185 -9.44 -32.19 -57.03
C LYS A 185 -9.87 -32.61 -58.44
N GLN A 186 -9.12 -32.22 -59.46
CA GLN A 186 -9.40 -32.67 -60.84
C GLN A 186 -9.11 -34.17 -61.07
N LYS A 187 -8.04 -34.73 -60.46
CA LYS A 187 -7.75 -36.18 -60.56
C LYS A 187 -8.84 -37.02 -59.84
N ALA A 188 -9.31 -36.58 -58.68
CA ALA A 188 -10.37 -37.25 -57.92
C ALA A 188 -11.70 -37.27 -58.70
N ARG A 189 -12.08 -36.14 -59.34
CA ARG A 189 -13.32 -36.07 -60.17
C ARG A 189 -13.28 -36.92 -61.40
N LYS A 190 -12.11 -37.04 -62.08
CA LYS A 190 -11.96 -37.96 -63.26
C LYS A 190 -12.01 -39.43 -62.84
N SER A 191 -11.45 -39.81 -61.70
CA SER A 191 -11.50 -41.19 -61.19
C SER A 191 -12.94 -41.62 -60.79
N SER A 192 -13.72 -40.77 -60.16
CA SER A 192 -15.10 -41.08 -59.79
C SER A 192 -16.06 -41.22 -61.00
N ARG A 193 -15.77 -40.46 -62.08
CA ARG A 193 -16.58 -40.52 -63.32
C ARG A 193 -16.30 -41.77 -64.15
N ALA A 194 -15.05 -42.30 -64.07
CA ALA A 194 -14.71 -43.58 -64.73
C ALA A 194 -15.33 -44.80 -64.05
N LYS A 195 -15.53 -44.77 -62.72
CA LYS A 195 -16.11 -45.85 -61.89
C LYS A 195 -17.64 -45.96 -62.05
N LYS A 196 -18.33 -44.94 -62.57
CA LYS A 196 -19.77 -44.90 -62.75
C LYS A 196 -20.21 -45.36 -64.16
N ARG A 197 -19.28 -45.79 -65.06
CA ARG A 197 -19.53 -46.27 -66.44
C ARG A 197 -19.10 -47.71 -66.69
N ARG A 198 -18.94 -48.51 -65.63
CA ARG A 198 -18.78 -49.97 -65.71
C ARG A 198 -19.96 -50.68 -65.08
#